data_6ac0a8527eaab00e81bffc7cd5c57912
#
_entry.id   6ac0a8527eaab00e81bffc7cd5c57912
#
_cell.length_a   1.000
_cell.length_b   1.000
_cell.length_c   1.000
_cell.angle_alpha   90.00
_cell.angle_beta   90.00
_cell.angle_gamma   90.00
#
_symmetry.space_group_name_H-M   'P 1'
#
loop_
_entity.id
_entity.type
_entity.pdbx_description
1 polymer ?
#
loop_
_entity_poly.entity_id
_entity_poly.type
_entity_poly.pdbx_seq_one_letter_code
_entity_poly.pdbx_strand_id
1 'polypeptide(L)'
;MNAIEAQHLKHLTHWPDEIINAIASVEEAEIYMKAGLKPARIGNRWALVRSDINWSDYSVRRNTWLKNKLADYSKWVDYNNADLIGEGFPPRDVNGDPYELHHIGQRQDSPFAELTWAEHMGDGNNTILHKAGKESEIDRQQFEHEKSDYWKARFKAFSPSELRKIYGK
;
A
#
# COMPACT_ATOMS: atom_id res chain seq x y z
N MET A 1 4.76 -5.41 -20.73
CA MET A 1 3.53 -4.87 -21.34
C MET A 1 3.91 -4.09 -22.60
N ASN A 2 3.22 -4.30 -23.71
CA ASN A 2 3.54 -3.60 -24.96
C ASN A 2 2.86 -2.22 -25.01
N ALA A 3 3.22 -1.41 -26.04
CA ALA A 3 2.73 -0.04 -26.14
C ALA A 3 1.19 0.06 -26.34
N ILE A 4 0.61 -0.91 -27.05
CA ILE A 4 -0.84 -0.95 -27.29
C ILE A 4 -1.59 -1.25 -25.99
N GLU A 5 -1.11 -2.21 -25.24
CA GLU A 5 -1.67 -2.56 -23.93
C GLU A 5 -1.57 -1.37 -22.96
N ALA A 6 -0.42 -0.71 -22.92
CA ALA A 6 -0.22 0.46 -22.07
C ALA A 6 -1.18 1.59 -22.42
N GLN A 7 -1.37 1.87 -23.72
CA GLN A 7 -2.29 2.90 -24.19
C GLN A 7 -3.74 2.57 -23.82
N HIS A 8 -4.13 1.32 -23.99
CA HIS A 8 -5.48 0.86 -23.63
C HIS A 8 -5.71 0.97 -22.12
N LEU A 9 -4.72 0.55 -21.32
CA LEU A 9 -4.78 0.65 -19.87
C LEU A 9 -4.93 2.11 -19.41
N LYS A 10 -4.16 3.01 -20.00
CA LYS A 10 -4.26 4.45 -19.73
C LYS A 10 -5.65 5.00 -20.05
N HIS A 11 -6.24 4.56 -21.16
CA HIS A 11 -7.60 4.94 -21.53
C HIS A 11 -8.63 4.48 -20.51
N LEU A 12 -8.50 3.24 -20.03
CA LEU A 12 -9.41 2.67 -19.05
C LEU A 12 -9.30 3.30 -17.66
N THR A 13 -8.09 3.57 -17.21
CA THR A 13 -7.82 3.95 -15.82
C THR A 13 -7.62 5.45 -15.62
N HIS A 14 -7.18 6.16 -16.64
CA HIS A 14 -6.69 7.54 -16.57
C HIS A 14 -5.51 7.69 -15.60
N TRP A 15 -4.79 6.61 -15.31
CA TRP A 15 -3.62 6.65 -14.46
C TRP A 15 -2.49 7.44 -15.15
N PRO A 16 -1.65 8.14 -14.37
CA PRO A 16 -0.54 8.89 -14.94
C PRO A 16 0.51 7.98 -15.59
N ASP A 17 1.25 8.53 -16.52
CA ASP A 17 2.27 7.78 -17.27
C ASP A 17 3.29 7.10 -16.36
N GLU A 18 3.66 7.75 -15.26
CA GLU A 18 4.62 7.20 -14.29
C GLU A 18 4.15 5.88 -13.69
N ILE A 19 2.84 5.74 -13.47
CA ILE A 19 2.26 4.48 -12.98
C ILE A 19 2.15 3.47 -14.12
N ILE A 20 1.59 3.87 -15.25
CA ILE A 20 1.42 3.00 -16.42
C ILE A 20 2.77 2.40 -16.84
N ASN A 21 3.81 3.23 -16.91
CA ASN A 21 5.14 2.79 -17.36
C ASN A 21 5.85 1.89 -16.34
N ALA A 22 5.45 1.93 -15.08
CA ALA A 22 5.99 1.05 -14.05
C ALA A 22 5.40 -0.35 -14.09
N ILE A 23 4.18 -0.51 -14.59
CA ILE A 23 3.46 -1.79 -14.63
C ILE A 23 4.11 -2.74 -15.64
N ALA A 24 4.41 -3.95 -15.19
CA ALA A 24 5.11 -4.94 -16.02
C ALA A 24 4.17 -5.74 -16.95
N SER A 25 2.92 -5.95 -16.55
CA SER A 25 1.97 -6.78 -17.31
C SER A 25 0.53 -6.29 -17.13
N VAL A 26 -0.34 -6.69 -18.05
CA VAL A 26 -1.78 -6.43 -17.96
C VAL A 26 -2.36 -7.13 -16.72
N GLU A 27 -1.90 -8.33 -16.42
CA GLU A 27 -2.34 -9.10 -15.25
C GLU A 27 -2.00 -8.39 -13.94
N GLU A 28 -0.85 -7.76 -13.87
CA GLU A 28 -0.48 -6.91 -12.72
C GLU A 28 -1.46 -5.75 -12.59
N ALA A 29 -1.75 -5.05 -13.68
CA ALA A 29 -2.71 -3.93 -13.68
C ALA A 29 -4.10 -4.36 -13.23
N GLU A 30 -4.55 -5.53 -13.63
CA GLU A 30 -5.86 -6.06 -13.25
C GLU A 30 -5.99 -6.26 -11.73
N ILE A 31 -4.91 -6.68 -11.06
CA ILE A 31 -4.90 -6.80 -9.59
C ILE A 31 -5.20 -5.44 -8.95
N TYR A 32 -4.54 -4.39 -9.42
CA TYR A 32 -4.73 -3.04 -8.88
C TYR A 32 -6.10 -2.46 -9.19
N MET A 33 -6.61 -2.70 -10.39
CA MET A 33 -7.95 -2.27 -10.80
C MET A 33 -9.02 -2.97 -9.97
N LYS A 34 -8.88 -4.28 -9.77
CA LYS A 34 -9.81 -5.08 -8.97
C LYS A 34 -9.81 -4.64 -7.50
N ALA A 35 -8.66 -4.23 -6.98
CA ALA A 35 -8.55 -3.68 -5.64
C ALA A 35 -9.13 -2.27 -5.50
N GLY A 36 -9.51 -1.63 -6.61
CA GLY A 36 -10.10 -0.30 -6.61
C GLY A 36 -9.11 0.81 -6.30
N LEU A 37 -7.84 0.59 -6.57
CA LEU A 37 -6.79 1.56 -6.25
C LEU A 37 -6.87 2.79 -7.16
N LYS A 38 -6.46 3.94 -6.62
CA LYS A 38 -6.44 5.22 -7.32
C LYS A 38 -5.07 5.88 -7.22
N PRO A 39 -4.65 6.62 -8.26
CA PRO A 39 -3.35 7.30 -8.24
C PRO A 39 -3.36 8.49 -7.29
N ALA A 40 -2.25 8.67 -6.57
CA ALA A 40 -2.00 9.84 -5.74
C ALA A 40 -0.50 10.08 -5.60
N ARG A 41 -0.12 11.33 -5.41
CA ARG A 41 1.25 11.68 -5.02
C ARG A 41 1.36 11.61 -3.51
N ILE A 42 2.21 10.73 -3.02
CA ILE A 42 2.46 10.58 -1.59
C ILE A 42 3.94 10.92 -1.35
N GLY A 43 4.17 12.09 -0.78
CA GLY A 43 5.54 12.63 -0.69
C GLY A 43 6.11 12.84 -2.09
N ASN A 44 7.26 12.25 -2.34
CA ASN A 44 7.96 12.37 -3.64
C ASN A 44 7.63 11.23 -4.62
N ARG A 45 6.68 10.38 -4.27
CA ARG A 45 6.42 9.15 -5.03
C ARG A 45 4.96 9.10 -5.48
N TRP A 46 4.73 8.67 -6.72
CA TRP A 46 3.41 8.23 -7.13
C TRP A 46 3.06 6.92 -6.43
N ALA A 47 1.78 6.74 -6.14
CA ALA A 47 1.28 5.51 -5.54
C ALA A 47 -0.13 5.21 -6.04
N LEU A 48 -0.51 3.95 -5.99
CA LEU A 48 -1.88 3.50 -6.12
C LEU A 48 -2.41 3.25 -4.71
N VAL A 49 -3.30 4.13 -4.27
CA VAL A 49 -3.78 4.18 -2.88
C VAL A 49 -5.18 3.59 -2.75
N ARG A 50 -5.48 3.09 -1.56
CA ARG A 50 -6.80 2.57 -1.19
C ARG A 50 -7.68 3.68 -0.63
N SER A 51 -8.97 3.58 -0.89
CA SER A 51 -9.98 4.44 -0.27
C SER A 51 -10.78 3.74 0.83
N ASP A 52 -10.52 2.46 1.07
CA ASP A 52 -11.28 1.60 2.00
C ASP A 52 -10.58 1.36 3.35
N ILE A 53 -9.47 2.03 3.62
CA ILE A 53 -8.79 1.92 4.91
C ILE A 53 -9.59 2.67 5.97
N ASN A 54 -9.95 1.98 7.05
CA ASN A 54 -10.63 2.62 8.19
C ASN A 54 -9.58 3.26 9.11
N TRP A 55 -9.36 4.55 8.93
CA TRP A 55 -8.31 5.29 9.64
C TRP A 55 -8.57 5.43 11.14
N SER A 56 -9.84 5.39 11.56
CA SER A 56 -10.22 5.51 12.97
C SER A 56 -10.22 4.18 13.72
N ASP A 57 -9.94 3.08 13.02
CA ASP A 57 -10.01 1.74 13.58
C ASP A 57 -8.80 1.42 14.44
N TYR A 58 -9.04 0.85 15.62
CA TYR A 58 -8.02 0.33 16.54
C TYR A 58 -7.71 -1.14 16.17
N SER A 59 -7.27 -1.35 14.96
CA SER A 59 -7.13 -2.67 14.33
C SER A 59 -6.11 -3.59 15.02
N VAL A 60 -5.12 -3.03 15.70
CA VAL A 60 -4.13 -3.79 16.48
C VAL A 60 -4.81 -4.71 17.49
N ARG A 61 -5.94 -4.27 18.06
CA ARG A 61 -6.69 -5.01 19.08
C ARG A 61 -7.23 -6.37 18.58
N ARG A 62 -7.36 -6.54 17.26
CA ARG A 62 -7.87 -7.76 16.65
C ARG A 62 -6.78 -8.73 16.22
N ASN A 63 -5.51 -8.33 16.30
CA ASN A 63 -4.42 -9.18 15.87
C ASN A 63 -3.99 -10.11 16.99
N THR A 64 -4.36 -11.39 16.91
CA THR A 64 -4.06 -12.41 17.92
C THR A 64 -2.56 -12.62 18.11
N TRP A 65 -1.81 -12.57 17.01
CA TRP A 65 -0.36 -12.75 17.07
C TRP A 65 0.31 -11.62 17.86
N LEU A 66 -0.12 -10.37 17.66
CA LEU A 66 0.38 -9.22 18.41
C LEU A 66 0.00 -9.31 19.89
N LYS A 67 -1.20 -9.80 20.21
CA LYS A 67 -1.64 -9.99 21.59
C LYS A 67 -0.72 -10.93 22.35
N ASN A 68 -0.15 -11.92 21.67
CA ASN A 68 0.80 -12.85 22.27
C ASN A 68 2.20 -12.24 22.44
N LYS A 69 2.46 -11.08 21.82
CA LYS A 69 3.68 -10.29 21.98
C LYS A 69 3.36 -9.07 22.83
N LEU A 70 3.26 -9.24 24.14
CA LEU A 70 2.78 -8.22 25.08
C LEU A 70 3.43 -6.85 24.93
N ALA A 71 4.75 -6.80 24.71
CA ALA A 71 5.46 -5.53 24.59
C ALA A 71 4.98 -4.73 23.39
N ASP A 72 4.85 -5.37 22.22
CA ASP A 72 4.37 -4.72 21.00
C ASP A 72 2.89 -4.35 21.10
N TYR A 73 2.08 -5.27 21.64
CA TYR A 73 0.66 -5.03 21.83
C TYR A 73 0.41 -3.85 22.76
N SER A 74 1.09 -3.81 23.91
CA SER A 74 0.95 -2.72 24.88
C SER A 74 1.33 -1.36 24.28
N LYS A 75 2.30 -1.35 23.37
CA LYS A 75 2.73 -0.13 22.71
C LYS A 75 1.69 0.42 21.73
N TRP A 76 1.01 -0.48 20.99
CA TRP A 76 0.18 -0.10 19.85
C TRP A 76 -1.34 -0.20 20.10
N VAL A 77 -1.75 -0.77 21.24
CA VAL A 77 -3.17 -1.07 21.52
C VAL A 77 -4.08 0.14 21.49
N ASP A 78 -3.56 1.32 21.82
CA ASP A 78 -4.31 2.59 21.83
C ASP A 78 -4.10 3.43 20.57
N TYR A 79 -3.46 2.86 19.55
CA TYR A 79 -3.25 3.50 18.26
C TYR A 79 -4.35 3.09 17.28
N ASN A 80 -5.00 4.08 16.65
CA ASN A 80 -5.82 3.81 15.48
C ASN A 80 -4.92 3.74 14.23
N ASN A 81 -5.49 3.42 13.08
CA ASN A 81 -4.72 3.30 11.84
C ASN A 81 -4.03 4.61 11.44
N ALA A 82 -4.67 5.76 11.66
CA ALA A 82 -4.04 7.06 11.40
C ALA A 82 -2.83 7.28 12.31
N ASP A 83 -2.94 6.94 13.59
CA ASP A 83 -1.82 7.05 14.53
C ASP A 83 -0.65 6.16 14.10
N LEU A 84 -0.94 4.94 13.64
CA LEU A 84 0.08 4.02 13.16
C LEU A 84 0.88 4.60 12.00
N ILE A 85 0.22 5.13 10.99
CA ILE A 85 0.93 5.69 9.84
C ILE A 85 1.69 6.98 10.19
N GLY A 86 1.18 7.75 11.15
CA GLY A 86 1.90 8.93 11.66
C GLY A 86 3.25 8.57 12.27
N GLU A 87 3.39 7.38 12.81
CA GLU A 87 4.65 6.84 13.35
C GLU A 87 5.45 6.04 12.32
N GLY A 88 4.95 5.92 11.09
CA GLY A 88 5.62 5.19 10.01
C GLY A 88 5.33 3.69 9.96
N PHE A 89 4.27 3.24 10.66
CA PHE A 89 3.83 1.85 10.63
C PHE A 89 2.68 1.66 9.65
N PRO A 90 2.54 0.48 9.03
CA PRO A 90 1.42 0.23 8.15
C PRO A 90 0.10 0.24 8.93
N PRO A 91 -0.97 0.74 8.31
CA PRO A 91 -2.31 0.55 8.87
C PRO A 91 -2.70 -0.92 8.76
N ARG A 92 -3.76 -1.33 9.45
CA ARG A 92 -4.20 -2.72 9.49
C ARG A 92 -5.64 -2.85 9.05
N ASP A 93 -5.96 -3.97 8.43
CA ASP A 93 -7.30 -4.26 7.94
C ASP A 93 -8.25 -4.71 9.06
N VAL A 94 -9.47 -5.09 8.70
CA VAL A 94 -10.51 -5.52 9.63
C VAL A 94 -10.11 -6.74 10.47
N ASN A 95 -9.18 -7.55 9.98
CA ASN A 95 -8.65 -8.71 10.70
C ASN A 95 -7.42 -8.37 11.56
N GLY A 96 -6.96 -7.14 11.53
CA GLY A 96 -5.76 -6.71 12.22
C GLY A 96 -4.46 -7.03 11.49
N ASP A 97 -4.53 -7.44 10.25
CA ASP A 97 -3.35 -7.72 9.42
C ASP A 97 -2.87 -6.43 8.74
N PRO A 98 -1.54 -6.22 8.65
CA PRO A 98 -1.04 -5.00 8.04
C PRO A 98 -1.30 -4.95 6.54
N TYR A 99 -1.64 -3.78 6.03
CA TYR A 99 -1.56 -3.52 4.60
C TYR A 99 -0.10 -3.55 4.17
N GLU A 100 0.12 -3.96 2.93
CA GLU A 100 1.45 -4.16 2.39
C GLU A 100 1.72 -3.17 1.25
N LEU A 101 2.95 -2.69 1.16
CA LEU A 101 3.40 -1.88 0.04
C LEU A 101 4.13 -2.79 -0.95
N HIS A 102 3.74 -2.69 -2.21
CA HIS A 102 4.37 -3.43 -3.30
C HIS A 102 4.96 -2.45 -4.31
N HIS A 103 6.23 -2.64 -4.66
CA HIS A 103 6.85 -1.88 -5.75
C HIS A 103 6.23 -2.32 -7.08
N ILE A 104 5.55 -1.41 -7.76
CA ILE A 104 4.92 -1.70 -9.05
C ILE A 104 6.01 -2.08 -10.05
N GLY A 105 5.86 -3.26 -10.68
CA GLY A 105 6.85 -3.78 -11.63
C GLY A 105 8.16 -4.25 -10.98
N GLN A 106 8.22 -4.38 -9.67
CA GLN A 106 9.39 -4.88 -8.91
C GLN A 106 10.67 -4.06 -9.12
N ARG A 107 10.59 -2.74 -9.22
CA ARG A 107 11.76 -1.86 -9.30
C ARG A 107 11.87 -0.97 -8.08
N GLN A 108 13.10 -0.71 -7.64
CA GLN A 108 13.40 0.03 -6.40
C GLN A 108 12.79 1.43 -6.36
N ASP A 109 12.80 2.14 -7.47
CA ASP A 109 12.35 3.53 -7.55
C ASP A 109 10.92 3.67 -8.10
N SER A 110 10.22 2.56 -8.28
CA SER A 110 8.87 2.61 -8.87
C SER A 110 7.80 3.07 -7.85
N PRO A 111 6.61 3.47 -8.34
CA PRO A 111 5.48 3.74 -7.46
C PRO A 111 5.11 2.55 -6.58
N PHE A 112 4.48 2.83 -5.43
CA PHE A 112 3.93 1.77 -4.57
C PHE A 112 2.46 1.51 -4.86
N ALA A 113 2.03 0.26 -4.66
CA ALA A 113 0.63 -0.11 -4.56
C ALA A 113 0.31 -0.54 -3.13
N GLU A 114 -0.76 0.00 -2.57
CA GLU A 114 -1.27 -0.38 -1.24
C GLU A 114 -2.17 -1.62 -1.39
N LEU A 115 -1.73 -2.75 -0.89
CA LEU A 115 -2.41 -4.03 -1.06
C LEU A 115 -2.73 -4.68 0.30
N THR A 116 -3.81 -5.45 0.35
CA THR A 116 -3.98 -6.43 1.43
C THR A 116 -3.04 -7.61 1.20
N TRP A 117 -2.81 -8.41 2.24
CA TRP A 117 -2.05 -9.65 2.07
C TRP A 117 -2.67 -10.55 1.00
N ALA A 118 -4.00 -10.68 1.00
CA ALA A 118 -4.70 -11.52 0.04
C ALA A 118 -4.52 -11.04 -1.41
N GLU A 119 -4.55 -9.73 -1.64
CA GLU A 119 -4.30 -9.15 -2.97
C GLU A 119 -2.85 -9.31 -3.39
N HIS A 120 -1.93 -9.23 -2.46
CA HIS A 120 -0.49 -9.32 -2.73
C HIS A 120 -0.05 -10.77 -3.00
N MET A 121 -0.55 -11.71 -2.21
CA MET A 121 -0.05 -13.09 -2.17
C MET A 121 -1.08 -14.14 -2.61
N GLY A 122 -2.39 -13.84 -2.51
CA GLY A 122 -3.46 -14.82 -2.75
C GLY A 122 -3.83 -14.98 -4.22
N ASP A 123 -4.60 -16.04 -4.53
CA ASP A 123 -5.21 -16.31 -5.84
C ASP A 123 -4.24 -16.26 -7.04
N GLY A 124 -2.99 -16.70 -6.83
CA GLY A 124 -1.96 -16.66 -7.87
C GLY A 124 -1.33 -15.29 -8.08
N ASN A 125 -1.77 -14.27 -7.35
CA ASN A 125 -1.26 -12.90 -7.49
C ASN A 125 0.23 -12.80 -7.18
N ASN A 126 0.72 -13.58 -6.22
CA ASN A 126 2.13 -13.60 -5.89
C ASN A 126 3.02 -13.89 -7.13
N THR A 127 2.61 -14.84 -7.96
CA THR A 127 3.34 -15.18 -9.19
C THR A 127 3.28 -14.06 -10.22
N ILE A 128 2.15 -13.35 -10.31
CA ILE A 128 1.96 -12.23 -11.22
C ILE A 128 2.80 -11.03 -10.78
N LEU A 129 2.74 -10.69 -9.49
CA LEU A 129 3.42 -9.52 -8.94
C LEU A 129 4.92 -9.74 -8.75
N HIS A 130 5.34 -10.98 -8.50
CA HIS A 130 6.73 -11.38 -8.30
C HIS A 130 7.13 -12.40 -9.37
N LYS A 131 7.55 -11.88 -10.51
CA LYS A 131 7.85 -12.70 -11.67
C LYS A 131 8.98 -13.70 -11.37
N ALA A 132 8.71 -14.98 -11.60
CA ALA A 132 9.71 -16.04 -11.40
C ALA A 132 10.93 -15.80 -12.30
N GLY A 133 12.12 -15.99 -11.76
CA GLY A 133 13.38 -15.80 -12.48
C GLY A 133 13.86 -14.37 -12.60
N LYS A 134 13.06 -13.39 -12.20
CA LYS A 134 13.51 -12.01 -12.07
C LYS A 134 14.11 -11.82 -10.68
N GLU A 135 15.39 -11.49 -10.61
CA GLU A 135 15.98 -11.10 -9.33
C GLU A 135 15.30 -9.85 -8.82
N SER A 136 15.05 -9.80 -7.52
CA SER A 136 14.51 -8.61 -6.89
C SER A 136 15.56 -7.50 -6.94
N GLU A 137 15.22 -6.39 -7.58
CA GLU A 137 16.03 -5.17 -7.57
C GLU A 137 15.90 -4.41 -6.24
N ILE A 138 15.09 -4.94 -5.31
CA ILE A 138 14.71 -4.23 -4.09
C ILE A 138 15.78 -4.43 -3.01
N ASP A 139 16.39 -3.33 -2.59
CA ASP A 139 17.25 -3.28 -1.40
C ASP A 139 16.35 -3.31 -0.17
N ARG A 140 16.48 -4.38 0.64
CA ARG A 140 15.62 -4.61 1.79
C ARG A 140 15.77 -3.57 2.89
N GLN A 141 16.98 -3.09 3.17
CA GLN A 141 17.20 -2.05 4.17
C GLN A 141 16.61 -0.72 3.72
N GLN A 142 16.87 -0.35 2.47
CA GLN A 142 16.30 0.86 1.88
C GLN A 142 14.78 0.79 1.86
N PHE A 143 14.20 -0.37 1.55
CA PHE A 143 12.76 -0.56 1.53
C PHE A 143 12.13 -0.33 2.91
N GLU A 144 12.75 -0.81 3.99
CA GLU A 144 12.24 -0.56 5.34
C GLU A 144 12.14 0.95 5.64
N HIS A 145 13.15 1.73 5.24
CA HIS A 145 13.11 3.18 5.37
C HIS A 145 12.05 3.81 4.48
N GLU A 146 11.94 3.37 3.22
CA GLU A 146 10.96 3.89 2.27
C GLU A 146 9.52 3.61 2.73
N LYS A 147 9.25 2.43 3.30
CA LYS A 147 7.93 2.11 3.85
C LYS A 147 7.55 3.06 4.98
N SER A 148 8.47 3.25 5.93
CA SER A 148 8.23 4.16 7.05
C SER A 148 7.98 5.59 6.57
N ASP A 149 8.81 6.09 5.67
CA ASP A 149 8.67 7.43 5.10
C ASP A 149 7.38 7.58 4.30
N TYR A 150 7.00 6.53 3.56
CA TYR A 150 5.76 6.51 2.80
C TYR A 150 4.54 6.69 3.71
N TRP A 151 4.44 5.87 4.76
CA TRP A 151 3.28 5.95 5.66
C TRP A 151 3.22 7.28 6.41
N LYS A 152 4.36 7.83 6.83
CA LYS A 152 4.40 9.19 7.39
C LYS A 152 3.91 10.24 6.40
N ALA A 153 4.31 10.14 5.14
CA ALA A 153 3.85 11.03 4.08
C ALA A 153 2.34 10.85 3.82
N ARG A 154 1.83 9.62 3.91
CA ARG A 154 0.41 9.31 3.78
C ARG A 154 -0.42 10.02 4.85
N PHE A 155 0.10 10.07 6.09
CA PHE A 155 -0.52 10.84 7.17
C PHE A 155 -0.54 12.34 6.86
N LYS A 156 0.59 12.87 6.39
CA LYS A 156 0.69 14.29 6.03
C LYS A 156 -0.20 14.69 4.87
N ALA A 157 -0.63 13.74 4.05
CA ALA A 157 -1.50 13.96 2.93
C ALA A 157 -2.99 14.11 3.32
N PHE A 158 -3.35 13.83 4.56
CA PHE A 158 -4.73 14.04 5.02
C PHE A 158 -5.11 15.53 4.96
N SER A 159 -6.30 15.80 4.43
CA SER A 159 -6.87 17.13 4.48
C SER A 159 -7.35 17.45 5.91
N PRO A 160 -7.55 18.74 6.24
CA PRO A 160 -8.18 19.09 7.51
C PRO A 160 -9.55 18.41 7.72
N SER A 161 -10.33 18.25 6.65
CA SER A 161 -11.61 17.55 6.69
C SER A 161 -11.44 16.07 7.06
N GLU A 162 -10.47 15.40 6.48
CA GLU A 162 -10.16 14.01 6.80
C GLU A 162 -9.71 13.86 8.25
N LEU A 163 -8.84 14.75 8.72
CA LEU A 163 -8.41 14.76 10.13
C LEU A 163 -9.57 14.94 11.10
N ARG A 164 -10.52 15.83 10.77
CA ARG A 164 -11.72 16.00 11.59
C ARG A 164 -12.57 14.74 11.64
N LYS A 165 -12.72 14.05 10.52
CA LYS A 165 -13.45 12.77 10.49
C LYS A 165 -12.78 11.71 11.35
N ILE A 166 -11.44 11.63 11.30
CA ILE A 166 -10.68 10.62 12.03
C ILE A 166 -10.71 10.90 13.53
N TYR A 167 -10.49 12.14 13.92
CA TYR A 167 -10.28 12.53 15.32
C TYR A 167 -11.47 13.26 15.96
N GLY A 168 -12.55 13.48 15.22
CA GLY A 168 -13.77 14.07 15.75
C GLY A 168 -13.66 15.54 16.11
N LYS A 169 -12.77 16.30 15.49
CA LYS A 169 -12.55 17.71 15.83
C LYS A 169 -12.79 18.65 14.67
#